data_0822618a79e0e4b8da181a1224202a6b
#
_entry.id   0822618a79e0e4b8da181a1224202a6b
#
_cell.length_a   1.000
_cell.length_b   1.000
_cell.length_c   1.000
_cell.angle_alpha   90.00
_cell.angle_beta   90.00
_cell.angle_gamma   90.00
#
_symmetry.space_group_name_H-M   'P 1'
#
loop_
_entity.id
_entity.type
_entity.pdbx_description
1 polymer ?
#
loop_
_entity_poly.entity_id
_entity_poly.type
_entity_poly.pdbx_seq_one_letter_code
_entity_poly.pdbx_strand_id
1 'polypeptide(L)'
;AEAMMGFADPATPPVLFGGLWFTRVFNVAENRPQSRAQWAMDARWSHYFAGPDAALQLDYRFAQDDWSIRSHTFETLWSQAIGPDWLVTPRMRYYTQTAADFYQPYFLFALRAPTLPDGHLDFGRLPAQHYSSDHRLSGYGAVSAGVSVTRELSRGLKVEAGAEYYLHGGRLKAGGGGEDVFADYHYWLFNVGLKLDFDGRRARRPGDSFDDP
;
A
#
# COMPACT_ATOMS: atom_id res chain seq x y z
N ALA A 1 -2.91 3.44 -17.96
CA ALA A 1 -3.80 4.30 -17.19
C ALA A 1 -4.12 5.56 -18.00
N GLU A 2 -5.26 6.16 -17.76
CA GLU A 2 -5.77 7.32 -18.51
C GLU A 2 -6.15 8.42 -17.53
N ALA A 3 -5.86 9.68 -17.89
CA ALA A 3 -6.28 10.84 -17.14
C ALA A 3 -7.61 11.36 -17.71
N MET A 4 -8.55 11.72 -16.82
CA MET A 4 -9.82 12.28 -17.21
C MET A 4 -9.70 13.80 -17.39
N MET A 5 -10.08 14.32 -18.55
CA MET A 5 -10.02 15.75 -18.86
C MET A 5 -11.37 16.26 -19.35
N GLY A 6 -11.80 17.39 -18.84
CA GLY A 6 -13.05 18.05 -19.23
C GLY A 6 -12.82 19.40 -19.91
N PHE A 7 -13.54 19.66 -20.99
CA PHE A 7 -13.48 20.90 -21.77
C PHE A 7 -14.86 21.48 -22.02
N ALA A 8 -14.97 22.81 -22.12
CA ALA A 8 -16.16 23.49 -22.58
C ALA A 8 -16.18 23.54 -24.10
N ASP A 9 -17.16 22.86 -24.73
CA ASP A 9 -17.42 22.93 -26.17
C ASP A 9 -18.87 23.43 -26.39
N PRO A 10 -19.08 24.60 -27.01
CA PRO A 10 -20.40 25.15 -27.19
C PRO A 10 -21.33 24.33 -28.10
N ALA A 11 -20.81 23.35 -28.84
CA ALA A 11 -21.59 22.53 -29.75
C ALA A 11 -22.20 21.27 -29.10
N THR A 12 -21.81 20.93 -27.89
CA THR A 12 -22.32 19.77 -27.15
C THR A 12 -23.11 20.18 -25.91
N PRO A 13 -24.20 19.47 -25.56
CA PRO A 13 -24.92 19.78 -24.33
C PRO A 13 -24.02 19.63 -23.12
N PRO A 14 -24.10 20.54 -22.14
CA PRO A 14 -23.25 20.51 -20.96
C PRO A 14 -23.55 19.29 -20.08
N VAL A 15 -22.51 18.66 -19.55
CA VAL A 15 -22.59 17.56 -18.59
C VAL A 15 -22.18 18.09 -17.21
N LEU A 16 -22.96 17.81 -16.18
CA LEU A 16 -22.63 18.17 -14.80
C LEU A 16 -21.61 17.19 -14.25
N PHE A 17 -20.45 17.69 -13.86
CA PHE A 17 -19.42 16.91 -13.21
C PHE A 17 -18.84 17.67 -12.01
N GLY A 18 -18.90 17.10 -10.81
CA GLY A 18 -18.37 17.75 -9.59
C GLY A 18 -18.94 19.14 -9.30
N GLY A 19 -20.18 19.43 -9.70
CA GLY A 19 -20.82 20.74 -9.54
C GLY A 19 -20.49 21.77 -10.63
N LEU A 20 -19.68 21.40 -11.64
CA LEU A 20 -19.33 22.24 -12.80
C LEU A 20 -19.93 21.66 -14.08
N TRP A 21 -20.31 22.53 -15.00
CA TRP A 21 -20.84 22.14 -16.29
C TRP A 21 -19.72 22.04 -17.33
N PHE A 22 -19.59 20.84 -17.93
CA PHE A 22 -18.64 20.57 -19.01
C PHE A 22 -19.40 20.17 -20.26
N THR A 23 -18.90 20.57 -21.41
CA THR A 23 -19.46 20.20 -22.68
C THR A 23 -18.83 18.93 -23.27
N ARG A 24 -17.69 18.52 -22.77
CA ARG A 24 -17.01 17.30 -23.23
C ARG A 24 -16.05 16.72 -22.18
N VAL A 25 -16.06 15.40 -22.04
CA VAL A 25 -15.13 14.63 -21.18
C VAL A 25 -14.31 13.71 -22.08
N PHE A 26 -13.00 13.68 -21.88
CA PHE A 26 -12.07 12.81 -22.60
C PHE A 26 -11.23 12.00 -21.64
N ASN A 27 -10.90 10.77 -22.06
CA ASN A 27 -9.83 10.02 -21.45
C ASN A 27 -8.56 10.20 -22.28
N VAL A 28 -7.47 10.55 -21.64
CA VAL A 28 -6.17 10.78 -22.26
C VAL A 28 -5.15 9.87 -21.61
N ALA A 29 -4.18 9.41 -22.40
CA ALA A 29 -3.06 8.66 -21.84
C ALA A 29 -2.31 9.51 -20.81
N GLU A 30 -1.97 8.91 -19.67
CA GLU A 30 -1.18 9.58 -18.63
C GLU A 30 0.20 9.98 -19.14
N ASN A 31 0.67 11.13 -18.66
CA ASN A 31 2.05 11.56 -18.85
C ASN A 31 2.75 11.71 -17.51
N ARG A 32 3.48 10.68 -17.11
CA ARG A 32 4.27 10.67 -15.87
C ARG A 32 5.73 10.97 -16.16
N PRO A 33 6.50 11.49 -15.18
CA PRO A 33 7.96 11.54 -15.30
C PRO A 33 8.51 10.13 -15.57
N GLN A 34 9.53 10.05 -16.45
CA GLN A 34 10.10 8.77 -16.88
C GLN A 34 10.98 8.10 -15.81
N SER A 35 11.43 8.86 -14.82
CA SER A 35 12.25 8.39 -13.71
C SER A 35 11.55 8.64 -12.38
N ARG A 36 11.87 7.83 -11.38
CA ARG A 36 11.44 8.00 -10.00
C ARG A 36 12.57 7.61 -9.07
N ALA A 37 13.08 8.57 -8.31
CA ALA A 37 14.04 8.34 -7.24
C ALA A 37 13.31 8.31 -5.90
N GLN A 38 13.57 7.29 -5.09
CA GLN A 38 12.94 7.11 -3.77
C GLN A 38 14.01 6.73 -2.75
N TRP A 39 13.88 7.26 -1.53
CA TRP A 39 14.62 6.80 -0.37
C TRP A 39 13.66 6.43 0.76
N ALA A 40 14.10 5.53 1.63
CA ALA A 40 13.32 5.12 2.78
C ALA A 40 14.21 4.93 4.00
N MET A 41 13.61 5.10 5.18
CA MET A 41 14.22 4.86 6.47
C MET A 41 13.28 3.97 7.29
N ASP A 42 13.83 2.90 7.86
CA ASP A 42 13.11 1.93 8.67
C ASP A 42 13.66 1.93 10.09
N ALA A 43 12.78 1.84 11.08
CA ALA A 43 13.09 1.65 12.47
C ALA A 43 12.29 0.47 13.03
N ARG A 44 12.97 -0.43 13.73
CA ARG A 44 12.33 -1.58 14.40
C ARG A 44 12.72 -1.61 15.86
N TRP A 45 11.74 -1.80 16.72
CA TRP A 45 11.92 -2.10 18.12
C TRP A 45 11.20 -3.39 18.48
N SER A 46 11.87 -4.26 19.26
CA SER A 46 11.31 -5.51 19.72
C SER A 46 11.60 -5.71 21.20
N HIS A 47 10.62 -6.22 21.92
CA HIS A 47 10.74 -6.55 23.34
C HIS A 47 10.05 -7.87 23.67
N TYR A 48 10.75 -8.71 24.41
CA TYR A 48 10.21 -9.99 24.90
C TYR A 48 9.78 -9.86 26.36
N PHE A 49 8.58 -10.31 26.65
CA PHE A 49 7.97 -10.35 27.99
C PHE A 49 7.99 -11.79 28.50
N ALA A 50 8.89 -12.11 29.42
CA ALA A 50 9.06 -13.46 29.94
C ALA A 50 7.83 -13.96 30.73
N GLY A 51 7.10 -13.08 31.43
CA GLY A 51 5.93 -13.47 32.20
C GLY A 51 4.81 -14.09 31.35
N PRO A 52 4.32 -13.40 30.30
CA PRO A 52 3.31 -13.97 29.41
C PRO A 52 3.89 -14.84 28.30
N ASP A 53 5.20 -15.01 28.17
CA ASP A 53 5.88 -15.67 27.04
C ASP A 53 5.46 -15.06 25.69
N ALA A 54 5.67 -13.75 25.57
CA ALA A 54 5.22 -12.97 24.43
C ALA A 54 6.28 -11.98 23.94
N ALA A 55 6.24 -11.63 22.66
CA ALA A 55 7.09 -10.63 22.07
C ALA A 55 6.24 -9.53 21.39
N LEU A 56 6.56 -8.28 21.66
CA LEU A 56 6.03 -7.11 20.96
C LEU A 56 7.08 -6.62 19.97
N GLN A 57 6.66 -6.41 18.72
CA GLN A 57 7.45 -5.74 17.70
C GLN A 57 6.71 -4.52 17.20
N LEU A 58 7.41 -3.40 17.12
CA LEU A 58 6.94 -2.14 16.56
C LEU A 58 7.86 -1.77 15.40
N ASP A 59 7.28 -1.59 14.23
CA ASP A 59 7.96 -1.17 13.03
C ASP A 59 7.45 0.19 12.57
N TYR A 60 8.36 1.05 12.18
CA TYR A 60 8.06 2.30 11.52
C TYR A 60 8.89 2.44 10.27
N ARG A 61 8.24 2.82 9.16
CA ARG A 61 8.90 3.14 7.90
C ARG A 61 8.44 4.50 7.41
N PHE A 62 9.41 5.34 7.08
CA PHE A 62 9.21 6.56 6.30
C PHE A 62 9.80 6.37 4.90
N ALA A 63 9.08 6.83 3.87
CA ALA A 63 9.62 6.87 2.51
C ALA A 63 9.22 8.18 1.83
N GLN A 64 10.08 8.68 0.98
CA GLN A 64 9.85 9.89 0.17
C GLN A 64 10.46 9.70 -1.21
N ASP A 65 9.80 10.25 -2.23
CA ASP A 65 10.28 10.26 -3.60
C ASP A 65 10.34 11.67 -4.20
N ASP A 66 10.86 11.76 -5.43
CA ASP A 66 10.95 12.99 -6.23
C ASP A 66 9.62 13.37 -6.91
N TRP A 67 8.57 12.55 -6.75
CA TRP A 67 7.19 12.87 -7.13
C TRP A 67 6.41 13.54 -6.00
N SER A 68 7.08 13.94 -4.90
CA SER A 68 6.54 14.53 -3.68
C SER A 68 5.66 13.60 -2.85
N ILE A 69 5.67 12.30 -3.13
CA ILE A 69 4.99 11.33 -2.29
C ILE A 69 5.81 11.09 -1.04
N ARG A 70 5.20 11.35 0.11
CA ARG A 70 5.73 11.01 1.43
C ARG A 70 4.81 10.00 2.06
N SER A 71 5.37 8.91 2.55
CA SER A 71 4.57 7.85 3.17
C SER A 71 5.10 7.46 4.53
N HIS A 72 4.18 7.09 5.40
CA HIS A 72 4.45 6.57 6.73
C HIS A 72 3.76 5.23 6.88
N THR A 73 4.48 4.24 7.38
CA THR A 73 3.92 2.95 7.74
C THR A 73 4.23 2.69 9.21
N PHE A 74 3.22 2.34 9.97
CA PHE A 74 3.33 1.87 11.35
C PHE A 74 2.81 0.44 11.39
N GLU A 75 3.57 -0.45 12.00
CA GLU A 75 3.17 -1.84 12.15
C GLU A 75 3.44 -2.32 13.58
N THR A 76 2.50 -3.06 14.13
CA THR A 76 2.59 -3.67 15.45
C THR A 76 2.27 -5.14 15.33
N LEU A 77 3.16 -5.99 15.88
CA LEU A 77 2.96 -7.42 16.01
C LEU A 77 3.10 -7.81 17.48
N TRP A 78 2.17 -8.63 17.95
CA TRP A 78 2.24 -9.27 19.26
C TRP A 78 2.29 -10.77 19.05
N SER A 79 3.43 -11.40 19.33
CA SER A 79 3.61 -12.85 19.18
C SER A 79 3.47 -13.50 20.55
N GLN A 80 2.39 -14.27 20.73
CA GLN A 80 2.02 -14.94 21.97
C GLN A 80 2.23 -16.44 21.85
N ALA A 81 3.16 -17.01 22.62
CA ALA A 81 3.24 -18.46 22.78
C ALA A 81 2.09 -18.98 23.68
N ILE A 82 1.43 -20.03 23.25
CA ILE A 82 0.36 -20.71 24.01
C ILE A 82 0.73 -22.19 24.12
N GLY A 83 1.28 -22.54 25.25
CA GLY A 83 1.87 -23.87 25.46
C GLY A 83 3.06 -24.12 24.54
N PRO A 84 3.47 -25.39 24.33
CA PRO A 84 4.69 -25.71 23.61
C PRO A 84 4.58 -25.62 22.08
N ASP A 85 3.36 -25.70 21.53
CA ASP A 85 3.15 -25.97 20.10
C ASP A 85 2.46 -24.83 19.35
N TRP A 86 1.88 -23.85 20.05
CA TRP A 86 1.08 -22.81 19.42
C TRP A 86 1.73 -21.44 19.54
N LEU A 87 1.71 -20.69 18.45
CA LEU A 87 2.06 -19.27 18.39
C LEU A 87 0.92 -18.50 17.74
N VAL A 88 0.37 -17.53 18.45
CA VAL A 88 -0.67 -16.64 17.96
C VAL A 88 -0.09 -15.23 17.78
N THR A 89 -0.21 -14.68 16.58
CA THR A 89 0.39 -13.37 16.26
C THR A 89 -0.67 -12.44 15.68
N PRO A 90 -1.39 -11.68 16.51
CA PRO A 90 -2.12 -10.52 16.05
C PRO A 90 -1.18 -9.46 15.47
N ARG A 91 -1.64 -8.82 14.39
CA ARG A 91 -0.93 -7.78 13.66
C ARG A 91 -1.87 -6.64 13.35
N MET A 92 -1.35 -5.42 13.43
CA MET A 92 -2.04 -4.22 12.99
C MET A 92 -1.06 -3.35 12.19
N ARG A 93 -1.52 -2.81 11.05
CA ARG A 93 -0.72 -1.92 10.21
C ARG A 93 -1.54 -0.71 9.82
N TYR A 94 -0.92 0.45 9.90
CA TYR A 94 -1.43 1.70 9.37
C TYR A 94 -0.46 2.25 8.35
N TYR A 95 -0.98 2.64 7.19
CA TYR A 95 -0.26 3.29 6.11
C TYR A 95 -0.93 4.62 5.77
N THR A 96 -0.13 5.62 5.43
CA THR A 96 -0.63 6.88 4.88
C THR A 96 0.38 7.46 3.91
N GLN A 97 -0.11 8.14 2.86
CA GLN A 97 0.73 8.85 1.90
C GLN A 97 0.12 10.19 1.48
N THR A 98 1.00 11.11 1.03
CA THR A 98 0.60 12.32 0.28
C THR A 98 0.38 11.96 -1.19
N ALA A 99 -0.32 12.84 -1.93
CA ALA A 99 -0.43 12.71 -3.36
C ALA A 99 0.88 13.11 -4.07
N ALA A 100 1.08 12.58 -5.27
CA ALA A 100 2.10 13.09 -6.19
C ALA A 100 1.72 14.51 -6.67
N ASP A 101 2.72 15.36 -6.95
CA ASP A 101 2.50 16.76 -7.37
C ASP A 101 1.66 16.90 -8.64
N PHE A 102 1.76 15.91 -9.53
CA PHE A 102 1.04 15.87 -10.80
C PHE A 102 -0.23 15.01 -10.76
N TYR A 103 -0.63 14.54 -9.56
CA TYR A 103 -1.87 13.80 -9.39
C TYR A 103 -3.07 14.73 -9.27
N GLN A 104 -4.10 14.44 -10.04
CA GLN A 104 -5.45 14.98 -9.83
C GLN A 104 -6.48 13.92 -10.24
N PRO A 105 -7.61 13.80 -9.52
CA PRO A 105 -8.65 12.83 -9.88
C PRO A 105 -9.24 13.10 -11.26
N TYR A 106 -9.27 14.37 -11.65
CA TYR A 106 -9.67 14.84 -12.98
C TYR A 106 -9.04 16.20 -13.27
N PHE A 107 -8.85 16.52 -14.54
CA PHE A 107 -8.27 17.78 -15.00
C PHE A 107 -9.37 18.63 -15.65
N LEU A 108 -9.50 19.88 -15.22
CA LEU A 108 -10.49 20.84 -15.69
C LEU A 108 -9.82 21.93 -16.52
N PHE A 109 -10.34 22.16 -17.71
CA PHE A 109 -9.91 23.26 -18.56
C PHE A 109 -11.08 24.22 -18.77
N ALA A 110 -10.96 25.43 -18.26
CA ALA A 110 -12.00 26.47 -18.33
C ALA A 110 -12.16 27.10 -19.72
N LEU A 111 -11.23 26.85 -20.64
CA LEU A 111 -11.19 27.43 -21.98
C LEU A 111 -11.18 26.30 -23.04
N ARG A 112 -11.51 26.69 -24.30
CA ARG A 112 -11.43 25.77 -25.44
C ARG A 112 -10.15 24.95 -25.37
N ALA A 113 -10.30 23.63 -25.46
CA ALA A 113 -9.16 22.75 -25.58
C ALA A 113 -8.28 23.20 -26.75
N PRO A 114 -6.97 23.33 -26.55
CA PRO A 114 -6.08 23.59 -27.67
C PRO A 114 -6.21 22.44 -28.68
N THR A 115 -6.55 22.76 -29.92
CA THR A 115 -6.69 21.77 -30.99
C THR A 115 -5.70 22.04 -32.10
N LEU A 116 -5.20 20.95 -32.70
CA LEU A 116 -4.45 20.99 -33.93
C LEU A 116 -5.36 21.39 -35.12
N PRO A 117 -4.80 21.81 -36.25
CA PRO A 117 -5.61 22.19 -37.45
C PRO A 117 -6.52 21.05 -37.96
N ASP A 118 -6.23 19.83 -37.66
CA ASP A 118 -7.02 18.63 -38.00
C ASP A 118 -8.17 18.33 -37.02
N GLY A 119 -8.33 19.18 -35.98
CA GLY A 119 -9.37 19.04 -34.96
C GLY A 119 -9.03 18.12 -33.79
N HIS A 120 -7.84 17.47 -33.80
CA HIS A 120 -7.37 16.69 -32.68
C HIS A 120 -6.83 17.58 -31.54
N LEU A 121 -6.84 17.05 -30.31
CA LEU A 121 -6.30 17.77 -29.15
C LEU A 121 -4.79 18.00 -29.31
N ASP A 122 -4.34 19.22 -29.08
CA ASP A 122 -2.92 19.56 -29.01
C ASP A 122 -2.39 19.29 -27.60
N PHE A 123 -1.91 18.07 -27.36
CA PHE A 123 -1.33 17.64 -26.08
C PHE A 123 -0.07 18.44 -25.69
N GLY A 124 0.64 19.05 -26.65
CA GLY A 124 1.81 19.89 -26.38
C GLY A 124 1.46 21.23 -25.71
N ARG A 125 0.20 21.65 -25.76
CA ARG A 125 -0.31 22.90 -25.16
C ARG A 125 -1.13 22.68 -23.90
N LEU A 126 -1.16 21.46 -23.35
CA LEU A 126 -1.78 21.23 -22.06
C LEU A 126 -1.00 21.96 -20.96
N PRO A 127 -1.71 22.53 -19.97
CA PRO A 127 -1.08 23.40 -18.95
C PRO A 127 -0.14 22.64 -18.01
N ALA A 128 -0.21 21.31 -17.95
CA ALA A 128 0.65 20.47 -17.12
C ALA A 128 1.55 19.61 -18.00
N GLN A 129 2.85 19.64 -17.74
CA GLN A 129 3.83 18.78 -18.42
C GLN A 129 3.64 17.30 -18.02
N HIS A 130 3.32 17.06 -16.75
CA HIS A 130 3.03 15.73 -16.21
C HIS A 130 1.64 15.74 -15.58
N TYR A 131 0.92 14.63 -15.74
CA TYR A 131 -0.44 14.45 -15.21
C TYR A 131 -0.80 12.97 -15.08
N SER A 132 -1.54 12.64 -14.03
CA SER A 132 -2.06 11.30 -13.79
C SER A 132 -3.32 11.37 -12.93
N SER A 133 -4.31 10.53 -13.23
CA SER A 133 -5.49 10.28 -12.40
C SER A 133 -5.44 8.88 -11.76
N ASP A 134 -4.27 8.25 -11.71
CA ASP A 134 -4.12 6.97 -11.04
C ASP A 134 -4.25 7.14 -9.52
N HIS A 135 -5.30 6.56 -8.93
CA HIS A 135 -5.58 6.67 -7.50
C HIS A 135 -4.44 6.17 -6.59
N ARG A 136 -3.52 5.33 -7.10
CA ARG A 136 -2.31 4.90 -6.37
C ARG A 136 -1.33 6.03 -6.10
N LEU A 137 -1.45 7.13 -6.88
CA LEU A 137 -0.66 8.35 -6.70
C LEU A 137 -1.39 9.40 -5.88
N SER A 138 -2.61 9.12 -5.43
CA SER A 138 -3.40 10.02 -4.58
C SER A 138 -2.91 10.07 -3.14
N GLY A 139 -3.42 11.02 -2.39
CA GLY A 139 -3.28 11.05 -0.95
C GLY A 139 -4.33 10.15 -0.28
N TYR A 140 -3.91 9.13 0.44
CA TYR A 140 -4.82 8.21 1.13
C TYR A 140 -4.21 7.61 2.39
N GLY A 141 -5.03 6.90 3.13
CA GLY A 141 -4.60 6.03 4.21
C GLY A 141 -5.14 4.62 4.05
N ALA A 142 -4.51 3.68 4.72
CA ALA A 142 -4.96 2.29 4.78
C ALA A 142 -4.70 1.71 6.17
N VAL A 143 -5.63 0.91 6.64
CA VAL A 143 -5.52 0.17 7.90
C VAL A 143 -5.69 -1.31 7.59
N SER A 144 -4.85 -2.15 8.15
CA SER A 144 -5.10 -3.57 8.19
C SER A 144 -4.94 -4.12 9.59
N ALA A 145 -5.76 -5.11 9.93
CA ALA A 145 -5.69 -5.85 11.17
C ALA A 145 -5.94 -7.33 10.90
N GLY A 146 -5.13 -8.18 11.48
CA GLY A 146 -5.20 -9.61 11.24
C GLY A 146 -4.62 -10.41 12.39
N VAL A 147 -4.71 -11.72 12.25
CA VAL A 147 -4.11 -12.69 13.15
C VAL A 147 -3.56 -13.86 12.34
N SER A 148 -2.37 -14.31 12.67
CA SER A 148 -1.85 -15.61 12.25
C SER A 148 -1.73 -16.55 13.44
N VAL A 149 -1.96 -17.82 13.18
CA VAL A 149 -1.84 -18.91 14.15
C VAL A 149 -0.90 -19.94 13.55
N THR A 150 0.21 -20.18 14.20
CA THR A 150 1.16 -21.23 13.83
C THR A 150 1.08 -22.37 14.82
N ARG A 151 1.04 -23.59 14.34
CA ARG A 151 1.11 -24.80 15.16
C ARG A 151 2.27 -25.70 14.71
N GLU A 152 3.09 -26.12 15.65
CA GLU A 152 4.07 -27.17 15.44
C GLU A 152 3.41 -28.55 15.63
N LEU A 153 3.25 -29.29 14.53
CA LEU A 153 2.61 -30.62 14.54
C LEU A 153 3.60 -31.73 14.91
N SER A 154 4.86 -31.56 14.51
CA SER A 154 5.96 -32.46 14.84
C SER A 154 7.30 -31.73 14.65
N ARG A 155 8.40 -32.33 15.07
CA ARG A 155 9.73 -31.74 14.83
C ARG A 155 9.92 -31.46 13.35
N GLY A 156 10.12 -30.17 13.02
CA GLY A 156 10.34 -29.72 11.64
C GLY A 156 9.09 -29.56 10.79
N LEU A 157 7.88 -29.81 11.33
CA LEU A 157 6.63 -29.59 10.60
C LEU A 157 5.77 -28.53 11.33
N LYS A 158 5.57 -27.39 10.69
CA LYS A 158 4.70 -26.32 11.18
C LYS A 158 3.63 -25.99 10.16
N VAL A 159 2.43 -25.75 10.65
CA VAL A 159 1.29 -25.25 9.86
C VAL A 159 0.97 -23.85 10.35
N GLU A 160 0.73 -22.93 9.43
CA GLU A 160 0.30 -21.57 9.69
C GLU A 160 -1.00 -21.31 8.98
N ALA A 161 -1.93 -20.63 9.64
CA ALA A 161 -3.15 -20.09 9.05
C ALA A 161 -3.33 -18.65 9.53
N GLY A 162 -3.78 -17.77 8.64
CA GLY A 162 -3.99 -16.37 8.97
C GLY A 162 -5.18 -15.77 8.24
N ALA A 163 -5.71 -14.71 8.85
CA ALA A 163 -6.74 -13.87 8.28
C ALA A 163 -6.40 -12.40 8.55
N GLU A 164 -6.55 -11.55 7.56
CA GLU A 164 -6.32 -10.11 7.65
C GLU A 164 -7.46 -9.36 6.96
N TYR A 165 -7.97 -8.32 7.60
CA TYR A 165 -8.90 -7.37 7.02
C TYR A 165 -8.15 -6.11 6.64
N TYR A 166 -8.33 -5.65 5.41
CA TYR A 166 -7.73 -4.45 4.85
C TYR A 166 -8.81 -3.42 4.49
N LEU A 167 -8.57 -2.18 4.87
CA LEU A 167 -9.42 -1.03 4.56
C LEU A 167 -8.55 0.08 3.96
N HIS A 168 -8.98 0.62 2.82
CA HIS A 168 -8.32 1.72 2.12
C HIS A 168 -9.30 2.88 1.92
N GLY A 169 -8.85 4.12 2.13
CA GLY A 169 -9.68 5.28 1.86
C GLY A 169 -8.97 6.61 2.06
N GLY A 170 -9.47 7.62 1.36
CA GLY A 170 -8.95 8.99 1.47
C GLY A 170 -9.13 9.57 2.87
N ARG A 171 -10.24 9.26 3.55
CA ARG A 171 -10.51 9.72 4.92
C ARG A 171 -9.55 9.17 5.98
N LEU A 172 -8.84 8.10 5.65
CA LEU A 172 -7.83 7.51 6.51
C LEU A 172 -6.45 8.18 6.39
N LYS A 173 -6.29 9.16 5.50
CA LYS A 173 -5.04 9.91 5.34
C LYS A 173 -4.73 10.72 6.59
N ALA A 174 -3.53 10.56 7.14
CA ALA A 174 -3.04 11.39 8.23
C ALA A 174 -2.99 12.88 7.81
N GLY A 175 -3.47 13.76 8.68
CA GLY A 175 -3.55 15.19 8.41
C GLY A 175 -4.70 15.62 7.51
N GLY A 176 -5.58 14.70 7.09
CA GLY A 176 -6.74 15.00 6.24
C GLY A 176 -6.38 15.30 4.78
N GLY A 177 -7.35 15.79 3.99
CA GLY A 177 -7.16 16.14 2.59
C GLY A 177 -6.76 14.93 1.71
N GLY A 178 -7.30 13.76 2.02
CA GLY A 178 -7.15 12.58 1.18
C GLY A 178 -8.11 12.61 -0.01
N GLU A 179 -7.92 11.69 -0.94
CA GLU A 179 -8.74 11.52 -2.13
C GLU A 179 -10.16 11.07 -1.75
N ASP A 180 -11.18 11.76 -2.23
CA ASP A 180 -12.59 11.52 -1.92
C ASP A 180 -13.46 11.27 -3.17
N VAL A 181 -12.89 11.38 -4.37
CA VAL A 181 -13.59 11.15 -5.64
C VAL A 181 -13.73 9.65 -5.93
N PHE A 182 -12.67 8.87 -5.63
CA PHE A 182 -12.68 7.44 -5.82
C PHE A 182 -13.23 6.72 -4.58
N ALA A 183 -13.95 5.63 -4.81
CA ALA A 183 -14.55 4.85 -3.74
C ALA A 183 -13.49 4.19 -2.85
N ASP A 184 -13.74 4.24 -1.54
CA ASP A 184 -13.01 3.43 -0.57
C ASP A 184 -13.24 1.95 -0.87
N TYR A 185 -12.26 1.10 -0.58
CA TYR A 185 -12.40 -0.34 -0.74
C TYR A 185 -11.85 -1.11 0.45
N HIS A 186 -12.34 -2.32 0.63
CA HIS A 186 -11.90 -3.24 1.67
C HIS A 186 -11.95 -4.67 1.17
N TYR A 187 -11.15 -5.54 1.79
CA TYR A 187 -11.15 -6.96 1.49
C TYR A 187 -10.61 -7.78 2.66
N TRP A 188 -10.92 -9.07 2.63
CA TRP A 188 -10.30 -10.07 3.47
C TRP A 188 -9.20 -10.80 2.73
N LEU A 189 -8.09 -11.04 3.41
CA LEU A 189 -7.00 -11.90 2.95
C LEU A 189 -6.93 -13.10 3.88
N PHE A 190 -6.89 -14.29 3.31
CA PHE A 190 -6.68 -15.54 4.04
C PHE A 190 -5.44 -16.22 3.50
N ASN A 191 -4.61 -16.76 4.38
CA ASN A 191 -3.41 -17.50 4.01
C ASN A 191 -3.32 -18.79 4.82
N VAL A 192 -2.76 -19.82 4.19
CA VAL A 192 -2.39 -21.08 4.83
C VAL A 192 -0.99 -21.43 4.32
N GLY A 193 -0.11 -21.80 5.25
CA GLY A 193 1.28 -22.16 4.99
C GLY A 193 1.65 -23.46 5.65
N LEU A 194 2.58 -24.19 5.01
CA LEU A 194 3.23 -25.38 5.55
C LEU A 194 4.73 -25.15 5.51
N LYS A 195 5.39 -25.26 6.67
CA LYS A 195 6.85 -25.19 6.78
C LYS A 195 7.41 -26.55 7.17
N LEU A 196 8.31 -27.05 6.33
CA LEU A 196 9.05 -28.29 6.56
C LEU A 196 10.55 -27.97 6.72
N ASP A 197 11.11 -28.28 7.88
CA ASP A 197 12.54 -28.16 8.14
C ASP A 197 13.19 -29.55 7.94
N PHE A 198 14.04 -29.67 6.91
CA PHE A 198 14.72 -30.89 6.55
C PHE A 198 16.10 -31.03 7.22
N ASP A 199 16.44 -30.16 8.17
CA ASP A 199 17.76 -30.16 8.80
C ASP A 199 17.93 -31.35 9.75
N GLY A 200 18.31 -32.50 9.17
CA GLY A 200 18.70 -33.72 9.86
C GLY A 200 20.07 -33.67 10.55
N ARG A 201 20.58 -32.49 10.93
CA ARG A 201 21.76 -32.38 11.76
C ARG A 201 21.40 -32.86 13.17
N ARG A 202 21.75 -34.12 13.45
CA ARG A 202 21.87 -34.63 14.84
C ARG A 202 22.66 -33.58 15.62
N ALA A 203 22.02 -32.95 16.59
CA ALA A 203 22.73 -32.23 17.63
C ALA A 203 23.64 -33.27 18.29
N ARG A 204 24.97 -33.17 18.08
CA ARG A 204 25.96 -33.94 18.81
C ARG A 204 25.69 -33.66 20.28
N ARG A 205 25.31 -34.67 21.02
CA ARG A 205 25.25 -34.61 22.49
C ARG A 205 26.65 -34.23 22.99
N PRO A 206 26.79 -33.22 23.87
CA PRO A 206 28.06 -33.01 24.55
C PRO A 206 28.28 -34.22 25.45
N GLY A 207 29.18 -35.13 25.06
CA GLY A 207 29.48 -36.29 25.87
C GLY A 207 29.98 -37.52 25.10
N ASP A 208 29.95 -37.55 23.77
CA ASP A 208 30.60 -38.60 23.01
C ASP A 208 32.12 -38.35 22.99
N SER A 209 32.81 -38.83 24.04
CA SER A 209 34.25 -38.95 24.07
C SER A 209 34.72 -39.96 23.01
N PHE A 210 35.74 -39.55 22.27
CA PHE A 210 36.55 -40.47 21.45
C PHE A 210 37.17 -41.50 22.36
N ASP A 211 36.70 -42.72 22.31
CA ASP A 211 37.52 -43.89 22.59
C ASP A 211 38.05 -44.40 21.24
N ASP A 212 39.28 -44.02 20.91
CA ASP A 212 40.08 -44.63 19.87
C ASP A 212 40.91 -45.77 20.50
N PRO A 213 41.05 -46.94 19.83
CA PRO A 213 41.87 -48.06 20.24
C PRO A 213 43.37 -47.84 20.06
#